data_5b5a883c22a363bafa32e6d9ebdcf520
#
_entry.id   5b5a883c22a363bafa32e6d9ebdcf520
#
_cell.length_a   1.000
_cell.length_b   1.000
_cell.length_c   1.000
_cell.angle_alpha   90.00
_cell.angle_beta   90.00
_cell.angle_gamma   90.00
#
_symmetry.space_group_name_H-M   'P 1'
#
loop_
_entity.id
_entity.type
_entity.pdbx_description
1 polymer ?
#
loop_
_entity_poly.entity_id
_entity_poly.type
_entity_poly.pdbx_seq_one_letter_code
_entity_poly.pdbx_strand_id
1 'polypeptide(L)'
;MKYVAFFISCLTVMAALAPQGVADVRLNELLADPASDWDGDGAVDSKLDEWVEIVNTGTAAVDLSNYRISDASAGESFRFALSGSLAPGEVKVYYGSDVVTWQAANGVGQFGFSLNNGGDTVTLYEINGADISVTDAQAYVTVEVADDRSFGRMPSGSGGWVVFDGLNPYTGSQPPTATGCNPSPGETVACPTPTQASTWGRIKALYRG
;
A
#
# COMPACT_ATOMS: atom_id res chain seq x y z
N MET A 1 -33.94 -44.55 57.40
CA MET A 1 -33.21 -44.39 56.13
C MET A 1 -33.27 -42.92 55.71
N LYS A 2 -32.12 -42.21 55.75
CA LYS A 2 -32.09 -40.80 55.36
C LYS A 2 -31.41 -40.77 53.98
N TYR A 3 -32.16 -40.29 52.96
CA TYR A 3 -31.63 -40.09 51.62
C TYR A 3 -30.96 -38.72 51.51
N VAL A 4 -29.67 -38.69 51.22
CA VAL A 4 -28.90 -37.46 50.89
C VAL A 4 -28.95 -37.29 49.39
N ALA A 5 -29.63 -36.24 48.90
CA ALA A 5 -29.64 -35.87 47.49
C ALA A 5 -28.43 -35.04 47.19
N PHE A 6 -27.55 -35.52 46.28
CA PHE A 6 -26.43 -34.77 45.71
C PHE A 6 -26.94 -33.95 44.51
N PHE A 7 -26.94 -32.65 44.64
CA PHE A 7 -27.14 -31.76 43.51
C PHE A 7 -25.79 -31.54 42.80
N ILE A 8 -25.64 -32.10 41.59
CA ILE A 8 -24.51 -31.80 40.69
C ILE A 8 -24.89 -30.52 39.93
N SER A 9 -24.29 -29.40 40.32
CA SER A 9 -24.39 -28.14 39.54
C SER A 9 -23.52 -28.24 38.30
N CYS A 10 -24.11 -28.37 37.11
CA CYS A 10 -23.44 -28.32 35.85
C CYS A 10 -23.16 -26.86 35.46
N LEU A 11 -21.89 -26.43 35.69
CA LEU A 11 -21.45 -25.10 35.32
C LEU A 11 -21.17 -25.11 33.80
N THR A 12 -22.13 -24.63 32.99
CA THR A 12 -21.94 -24.42 31.56
C THR A 12 -21.05 -23.18 31.36
N VAL A 13 -19.78 -23.40 31.02
CA VAL A 13 -18.90 -22.34 30.56
C VAL A 13 -19.32 -21.96 29.14
N MET A 14 -20.03 -20.86 28.99
CA MET A 14 -20.22 -20.22 27.67
C MET A 14 -18.89 -19.59 27.26
N ALA A 15 -18.15 -20.25 26.37
CA ALA A 15 -17.05 -19.61 25.65
C ALA A 15 -17.65 -18.52 24.75
N ALA A 16 -17.39 -17.26 25.08
CA ALA A 16 -17.72 -16.15 24.18
C ALA A 16 -16.84 -16.32 22.92
N LEU A 17 -17.46 -16.59 21.77
CA LEU A 17 -16.78 -16.48 20.48
C LEU A 17 -16.36 -15.01 20.31
N ALA A 18 -15.07 -14.74 20.34
CA ALA A 18 -14.55 -13.45 19.93
C ALA A 18 -14.95 -13.20 18.47
N PRO A 19 -15.35 -11.98 18.10
CA PRO A 19 -15.63 -11.67 16.71
C PRO A 19 -14.38 -12.00 15.88
N GLN A 20 -14.56 -12.78 14.81
CA GLN A 20 -13.49 -13.08 13.86
C GLN A 20 -13.14 -11.77 13.17
N GLY A 21 -11.89 -11.35 13.28
CA GLY A 21 -11.39 -10.20 12.53
C GLY A 21 -11.49 -10.48 11.03
N VAL A 22 -11.79 -9.45 10.26
CA VAL A 22 -11.81 -9.51 8.79
C VAL A 22 -10.47 -9.03 8.28
N ALA A 23 -9.83 -9.80 7.39
CA ALA A 23 -8.67 -9.36 6.62
C ALA A 23 -9.16 -8.49 5.45
N ASP A 24 -8.46 -7.42 5.15
CA ASP A 24 -8.76 -6.53 4.02
C ASP A 24 -7.46 -5.90 3.53
N VAL A 25 -6.91 -6.43 2.44
CA VAL A 25 -5.66 -5.95 1.86
C VAL A 25 -5.96 -5.01 0.70
N ARG A 26 -5.30 -3.85 0.70
CA ARG A 26 -5.48 -2.82 -0.33
C ARG A 26 -4.15 -2.30 -0.85
N LEU A 27 -4.16 -1.79 -2.07
CA LEU A 27 -3.08 -0.95 -2.58
C LEU A 27 -3.05 0.36 -1.77
N ASN A 28 -1.85 0.78 -1.35
CA ASN A 28 -1.69 1.98 -0.54
C ASN A 28 -0.93 3.10 -1.24
N GLU A 29 0.20 2.78 -1.87
CA GLU A 29 1.05 3.74 -2.57
C GLU A 29 1.81 3.04 -3.69
N LEU A 30 2.16 3.76 -4.76
CA LEU A 30 2.97 3.25 -5.86
C LEU A 30 3.88 4.34 -6.43
N LEU A 31 5.04 3.94 -6.95
CA LEU A 31 5.97 4.78 -7.68
C LEU A 31 6.40 4.05 -8.95
N ALA A 32 6.10 4.65 -10.10
CA ALA A 32 6.32 4.05 -11.42
C ALA A 32 7.50 4.66 -12.20
N ASP A 33 7.91 5.87 -11.85
CA ASP A 33 9.00 6.59 -12.56
C ASP A 33 10.11 6.97 -11.57
N PRO A 34 10.93 5.99 -11.13
CA PRO A 34 12.01 6.26 -10.19
C PRO A 34 13.13 7.05 -10.85
N ALA A 35 13.59 8.12 -10.18
CA ALA A 35 14.79 8.89 -10.51
C ALA A 35 15.85 8.80 -9.39
N SER A 36 15.55 8.08 -8.30
CA SER A 36 16.43 7.80 -7.17
C SER A 36 16.54 6.30 -6.94
N ASP A 37 17.59 5.90 -6.21
CA ASP A 37 17.80 4.54 -5.72
C ASP A 37 16.83 4.25 -4.57
N TRP A 38 15.71 3.59 -4.87
CA TRP A 38 14.64 3.31 -3.92
C TRP A 38 14.81 1.96 -3.23
N ASP A 39 15.40 0.97 -3.88
CA ASP A 39 15.63 -0.35 -3.30
C ASP A 39 16.94 -0.43 -2.49
N GLY A 40 17.80 0.59 -2.58
CA GLY A 40 19.00 0.74 -1.78
C GLY A 40 20.17 -0.11 -2.26
N ASP A 41 20.19 -0.55 -3.52
CA ASP A 41 21.25 -1.37 -4.08
C ASP A 41 22.49 -0.56 -4.53
N GLY A 42 22.41 0.78 -4.53
CA GLY A 42 23.45 1.71 -4.91
C GLY A 42 23.43 2.13 -6.38
N ALA A 43 22.41 1.74 -7.13
CA ALA A 43 22.16 2.15 -8.51
C ALA A 43 20.77 2.75 -8.66
N VAL A 44 20.52 3.49 -9.73
CA VAL A 44 19.17 3.92 -10.11
C VAL A 44 18.76 3.14 -11.34
N ASP A 45 17.70 2.35 -11.23
CA ASP A 45 17.19 1.55 -12.32
C ASP A 45 15.67 1.78 -12.50
N SER A 46 15.27 2.10 -13.70
CA SER A 46 13.89 2.45 -14.03
C SER A 46 12.85 1.34 -13.82
N LYS A 47 13.29 0.12 -13.49
CA LYS A 47 12.42 -1.04 -13.24
C LYS A 47 12.63 -1.65 -11.86
N LEU A 48 13.88 -1.64 -11.35
CA LEU A 48 14.21 -2.26 -10.07
C LEU A 48 13.79 -1.36 -8.93
N ASP A 49 13.83 -0.04 -9.15
CA ASP A 49 13.40 0.99 -8.20
C ASP A 49 11.90 1.34 -8.27
N GLU A 50 11.13 0.80 -9.25
CA GLU A 50 9.67 0.85 -9.16
C GLU A 50 9.20 0.16 -7.87
N TRP A 51 8.15 0.66 -7.24
CA TRP A 51 7.61 -0.02 -6.08
C TRP A 51 6.09 0.11 -5.95
N VAL A 52 5.52 -0.89 -5.29
CA VAL A 52 4.10 -0.94 -4.92
C VAL A 52 3.99 -1.29 -3.44
N GLU A 53 3.20 -0.53 -2.72
CA GLU A 53 2.90 -0.74 -1.32
C GLU A 53 1.46 -1.19 -1.14
N ILE A 54 1.27 -2.15 -0.22
CA ILE A 54 -0.03 -2.62 0.23
C ILE A 54 -0.20 -2.35 1.72
N VAL A 55 -1.45 -2.34 2.17
CA VAL A 55 -1.83 -2.17 3.57
C VAL A 55 -2.92 -3.16 3.95
N ASN A 56 -2.90 -3.67 5.19
CA ASN A 56 -4.01 -4.42 5.76
C ASN A 56 -4.94 -3.47 6.52
N THR A 57 -6.08 -3.13 5.94
CA THR A 57 -7.11 -2.29 6.57
C THR A 57 -8.08 -3.08 7.44
N GLY A 58 -7.92 -4.40 7.48
CA GLY A 58 -8.72 -5.30 8.30
C GLY A 58 -8.35 -5.29 9.78
N THR A 59 -9.03 -6.13 10.54
CA THR A 59 -8.84 -6.29 11.99
C THR A 59 -8.18 -7.60 12.38
N ALA A 60 -7.79 -8.44 11.39
CA ALA A 60 -7.04 -9.66 11.57
C ALA A 60 -5.78 -9.65 10.70
N ALA A 61 -4.74 -10.36 11.12
CA ALA A 61 -3.59 -10.63 10.27
C ALA A 61 -4.00 -11.47 9.06
N VAL A 62 -3.37 -11.20 7.91
CA VAL A 62 -3.64 -11.88 6.64
C VAL A 62 -2.39 -12.61 6.15
N ASP A 63 -2.58 -13.82 5.60
CA ASP A 63 -1.56 -14.53 4.84
C ASP A 63 -1.58 -14.03 3.40
N LEU A 64 -0.47 -13.48 2.94
CA LEU A 64 -0.33 -12.88 1.61
C LEU A 64 -0.10 -13.91 0.49
N SER A 65 0.06 -15.20 0.80
CA SER A 65 0.36 -16.24 -0.21
C SER A 65 -0.67 -16.37 -1.31
N ASN A 66 -1.91 -15.95 -1.04
CA ASN A 66 -3.01 -15.93 -2.01
C ASN A 66 -3.09 -14.65 -2.85
N TYR A 67 -2.25 -13.65 -2.57
CA TYR A 67 -2.32 -12.36 -3.27
C TYR A 67 -1.31 -12.26 -4.40
N ARG A 68 -1.71 -11.55 -5.47
CA ARG A 68 -0.89 -11.29 -6.65
C ARG A 68 -1.00 -9.83 -7.05
N ILE A 69 0.11 -9.27 -7.53
CA ILE A 69 0.13 -7.94 -8.15
C ILE A 69 0.37 -8.09 -9.64
N SER A 70 -0.31 -7.25 -10.42
CA SER A 70 -0.16 -7.17 -11.88
C SER A 70 -0.28 -5.74 -12.36
N ASP A 71 0.34 -5.45 -13.50
CA ASP A 71 0.08 -4.29 -14.33
C ASP A 71 -1.05 -4.59 -15.33
N ALA A 72 -1.53 -3.58 -16.06
CA ALA A 72 -2.58 -3.76 -17.05
C ALA A 72 -2.20 -4.72 -18.17
N SER A 73 -0.92 -4.79 -18.55
CA SER A 73 -0.46 -5.61 -19.67
C SER A 73 -0.35 -7.09 -19.32
N ALA A 74 -0.06 -7.44 -18.07
CA ALA A 74 0.04 -8.82 -17.61
C ALA A 74 -1.32 -9.41 -17.22
N GLY A 75 -2.24 -8.60 -16.67
CA GLY A 75 -3.54 -9.05 -16.21
C GLY A 75 -3.45 -10.28 -15.29
N GLU A 76 -4.20 -11.32 -15.57
CA GLU A 76 -4.21 -12.58 -14.79
C GLU A 76 -2.96 -13.44 -14.99
N SER A 77 -2.01 -13.06 -15.84
CA SER A 77 -0.70 -13.72 -15.92
C SER A 77 0.21 -13.34 -14.74
N PHE A 78 -0.15 -12.29 -14.03
CA PHE A 78 0.49 -11.73 -12.83
C PHE A 78 1.98 -11.41 -12.97
N ARG A 79 2.38 -10.29 -12.39
CA ARG A 79 3.79 -9.90 -12.30
C ARG A 79 4.47 -10.49 -11.08
N PHE A 80 3.75 -10.61 -9.97
CA PHE A 80 4.34 -10.94 -8.69
C PHE A 80 3.36 -11.70 -7.77
N ALA A 81 3.86 -12.75 -7.11
CA ALA A 81 3.14 -13.44 -6.04
C ALA A 81 3.66 -12.96 -4.69
N LEU A 82 2.75 -12.48 -3.85
CA LEU A 82 3.08 -12.03 -2.51
C LEU A 82 3.33 -13.21 -1.57
N SER A 83 3.97 -12.94 -0.44
CA SER A 83 4.21 -13.95 0.59
C SER A 83 4.38 -13.34 1.98
N GLY A 84 4.24 -14.19 3.00
CA GLY A 84 4.34 -13.80 4.39
C GLY A 84 3.01 -13.36 4.96
N SER A 85 3.06 -12.71 6.13
CA SER A 85 1.88 -12.23 6.85
C SER A 85 1.90 -10.71 6.94
N LEU A 86 0.72 -10.10 7.00
CA LEU A 86 0.53 -8.66 7.16
C LEU A 86 -0.43 -8.42 8.32
N ALA A 87 0.05 -7.79 9.41
CA ALA A 87 -0.77 -7.50 10.58
C ALA A 87 -1.79 -6.36 10.32
N PRO A 88 -2.83 -6.22 11.14
CA PRO A 88 -3.76 -5.09 11.03
C PRO A 88 -3.04 -3.75 11.08
N GLY A 89 -3.30 -2.88 10.11
CA GLY A 89 -2.69 -1.56 9.97
C GLY A 89 -1.25 -1.56 9.46
N GLU A 90 -0.66 -2.73 9.26
CA GLU A 90 0.69 -2.83 8.70
C GLU A 90 0.68 -2.50 7.21
N VAL A 91 1.73 -1.80 6.76
CA VAL A 91 2.06 -1.57 5.36
C VAL A 91 3.23 -2.46 4.96
N LYS A 92 3.29 -2.82 3.69
CA LYS A 92 4.40 -3.58 3.12
C LYS A 92 4.69 -3.13 1.70
N VAL A 93 5.93 -2.71 1.48
CA VAL A 93 6.43 -2.31 0.16
C VAL A 93 7.10 -3.50 -0.52
N TYR A 94 6.98 -3.54 -1.83
CA TYR A 94 7.69 -4.44 -2.72
C TYR A 94 8.35 -3.63 -3.82
N TYR A 95 9.63 -3.84 -4.04
CA TYR A 95 10.40 -3.18 -5.08
C TYR A 95 10.44 -4.02 -6.36
N GLY A 96 10.72 -3.39 -7.48
CA GLY A 96 10.92 -4.08 -8.76
C GLY A 96 12.01 -5.15 -8.70
N SER A 97 13.06 -4.95 -7.89
CA SER A 97 14.11 -5.93 -7.61
C SER A 97 13.58 -7.20 -6.93
N ASP A 98 12.62 -7.08 -5.98
CA ASP A 98 11.95 -8.24 -5.38
C ASP A 98 11.17 -9.02 -6.44
N VAL A 99 10.48 -8.29 -7.32
CA VAL A 99 9.67 -8.87 -8.41
C VAL A 99 10.54 -9.63 -9.40
N VAL A 100 11.64 -9.04 -9.86
CA VAL A 100 12.62 -9.69 -10.77
C VAL A 100 13.20 -10.95 -10.13
N THR A 101 13.53 -10.89 -8.84
CA THR A 101 14.04 -12.05 -8.09
C THR A 101 13.00 -13.18 -8.05
N TRP A 102 11.75 -12.85 -7.75
CA TRP A 102 10.67 -13.83 -7.77
C TRP A 102 10.44 -14.39 -9.18
N GLN A 103 10.41 -13.54 -10.21
CA GLN A 103 10.22 -13.93 -11.60
C GLN A 103 11.30 -14.89 -12.07
N ALA A 104 12.57 -14.63 -11.74
CA ALA A 104 13.69 -15.51 -12.04
C ALA A 104 13.54 -16.88 -11.37
N ALA A 105 13.15 -16.90 -10.09
CA ALA A 105 12.95 -18.14 -9.33
C ALA A 105 11.77 -18.98 -9.84
N ASN A 106 10.80 -18.37 -10.51
CA ASN A 106 9.59 -19.03 -11.01
C ASN A 106 9.61 -19.27 -12.52
N GLY A 107 10.73 -19.00 -13.20
CA GLY A 107 10.90 -19.28 -14.62
C GLY A 107 10.07 -18.40 -15.55
N VAL A 108 9.67 -17.21 -15.07
CA VAL A 108 9.00 -16.19 -15.88
C VAL A 108 9.99 -15.11 -16.32
N GLY A 109 9.62 -14.30 -17.31
CA GLY A 109 10.50 -13.23 -17.78
C GLY A 109 10.74 -12.19 -16.68
N GLN A 110 11.95 -11.65 -16.62
CA GLN A 110 12.38 -10.66 -15.63
C GLN A 110 11.97 -9.25 -16.08
N PHE A 111 10.71 -8.90 -15.88
CA PHE A 111 10.13 -7.64 -16.34
C PHE A 111 10.00 -6.59 -15.22
N GLY A 112 10.20 -6.99 -13.95
CA GLY A 112 9.81 -6.19 -12.79
C GLY A 112 8.30 -6.05 -12.70
N PHE A 113 7.81 -5.00 -12.07
CA PHE A 113 6.40 -4.62 -12.13
C PHE A 113 6.00 -4.18 -13.54
N SER A 114 6.92 -3.55 -14.28
CA SER A 114 6.71 -3.01 -15.63
C SER A 114 5.63 -1.92 -15.65
N LEU A 115 5.65 -1.05 -14.65
CA LEU A 115 4.76 0.09 -14.54
C LEU A 115 5.09 1.11 -15.65
N ASN A 116 4.06 1.57 -16.35
CA ASN A 116 4.28 2.47 -17.48
C ASN A 116 4.25 3.94 -17.01
N ASN A 117 5.37 4.68 -17.20
CA ASN A 117 5.47 6.10 -16.85
C ASN A 117 4.44 6.98 -17.58
N GLY A 118 3.89 6.50 -18.70
CA GLY A 118 2.80 7.16 -19.44
C GLY A 118 1.41 6.98 -18.86
N GLY A 119 1.28 6.13 -17.85
CA GLY A 119 0.02 5.73 -17.23
C GLY A 119 -0.23 4.23 -17.35
N ASP A 120 -0.74 3.62 -16.28
CA ASP A 120 -1.02 2.19 -16.18
C ASP A 120 -2.12 1.94 -15.15
N THR A 121 -2.39 0.66 -14.88
CA THR A 121 -3.25 0.21 -13.79
C THR A 121 -2.55 -0.89 -13.01
N VAL A 122 -2.30 -0.64 -11.73
CA VAL A 122 -1.87 -1.68 -10.79
C VAL A 122 -3.10 -2.37 -10.24
N THR A 123 -3.10 -3.71 -10.27
CA THR A 123 -4.21 -4.52 -9.76
C THR A 123 -3.70 -5.52 -8.73
N LEU A 124 -4.37 -5.56 -7.59
CA LEU A 124 -4.20 -6.55 -6.54
C LEU A 124 -5.29 -7.61 -6.69
N TYR A 125 -4.88 -8.86 -6.84
CA TYR A 125 -5.77 -10.02 -6.94
C TYR A 125 -5.68 -10.88 -5.69
N GLU A 126 -6.78 -11.55 -5.36
CA GLU A 126 -6.82 -12.66 -4.42
C GLU A 126 -7.21 -13.95 -5.16
N ILE A 127 -6.48 -15.03 -4.88
CA ILE A 127 -6.69 -16.35 -5.49
C ILE A 127 -7.16 -17.32 -4.41
N ASN A 128 -8.41 -17.79 -4.53
CA ASN A 128 -9.01 -18.76 -3.64
C ASN A 128 -9.31 -20.07 -4.41
N GLY A 129 -8.33 -20.96 -4.48
CA GLY A 129 -8.43 -22.17 -5.30
C GLY A 129 -8.45 -21.85 -6.80
N ALA A 130 -9.57 -22.07 -7.47
CA ALA A 130 -9.77 -21.74 -8.89
C ALA A 130 -10.36 -20.32 -9.10
N ASP A 131 -10.81 -19.68 -8.04
CA ASP A 131 -11.44 -18.36 -8.12
C ASP A 131 -10.38 -17.27 -8.04
N ILE A 132 -10.36 -16.37 -9.01
CA ILE A 132 -9.51 -15.19 -9.08
C ILE A 132 -10.42 -13.97 -8.93
N SER A 133 -10.15 -13.13 -7.96
CA SER A 133 -10.92 -11.90 -7.72
C SER A 133 -10.00 -10.68 -7.63
N VAL A 134 -10.47 -9.56 -8.15
CA VAL A 134 -9.82 -8.26 -7.94
C VAL A 134 -10.17 -7.78 -6.55
N THR A 135 -9.15 -7.60 -5.72
CA THR A 135 -9.30 -7.05 -4.36
C THR A 135 -9.25 -5.53 -4.39
N ASP A 136 -8.30 -4.97 -5.14
CA ASP A 136 -8.17 -3.53 -5.34
C ASP A 136 -7.48 -3.25 -6.69
N ALA A 137 -7.75 -2.09 -7.28
CA ALA A 137 -7.10 -1.65 -8.51
C ALA A 137 -6.98 -0.13 -8.54
N GLN A 138 -5.83 0.36 -8.99
CA GLN A 138 -5.60 1.79 -9.15
C GLN A 138 -4.97 2.10 -10.51
N ALA A 139 -5.68 2.90 -11.29
CA ALA A 139 -5.13 3.52 -12.49
C ALA A 139 -4.44 4.83 -12.12
N TYR A 140 -3.39 5.16 -12.85
CA TYR A 140 -2.67 6.43 -12.74
C TYR A 140 -2.28 6.96 -14.12
N VAL A 141 -1.91 8.23 -14.18
CA VAL A 141 -1.43 8.92 -15.39
C VAL A 141 -0.08 9.57 -15.14
N THR A 142 0.63 9.95 -16.20
CA THR A 142 2.01 10.48 -16.14
C THR A 142 2.23 11.56 -15.08
N VAL A 143 1.32 12.50 -14.91
CA VAL A 143 1.52 13.61 -13.97
C VAL A 143 1.49 13.18 -12.50
N GLU A 144 0.92 12.02 -12.21
CA GLU A 144 0.80 11.45 -10.87
C GLU A 144 2.06 10.75 -10.44
N VAL A 145 2.89 10.29 -11.38
CA VAL A 145 4.06 9.41 -11.12
C VAL A 145 5.36 9.90 -11.76
N ALA A 146 5.44 11.13 -12.25
CA ALA A 146 6.66 11.63 -12.89
C ALA A 146 7.82 11.78 -11.90
N ASP A 147 9.02 11.37 -12.29
CA ASP A 147 10.32 11.47 -11.58
C ASP A 147 10.20 11.52 -10.05
N ASP A 148 10.24 10.39 -9.37
CA ASP A 148 10.15 10.29 -7.89
C ASP A 148 8.87 10.85 -7.27
N ARG A 149 7.79 10.99 -8.05
CA ARG A 149 6.45 11.16 -7.47
C ARG A 149 5.83 9.80 -7.21
N SER A 150 5.23 9.65 -6.06
CA SER A 150 4.35 8.52 -5.81
C SER A 150 2.88 8.92 -5.81
N PHE A 151 2.03 7.96 -6.04
CA PHE A 151 0.58 8.11 -6.02
C PHE A 151 0.02 7.17 -4.97
N GLY A 152 -0.65 7.70 -3.96
CA GLY A 152 -1.02 6.91 -2.79
C GLY A 152 -2.25 7.42 -2.05
N ARG A 153 -2.74 6.61 -1.13
CA ARG A 153 -3.90 6.92 -0.29
C ARG A 153 -3.52 7.80 0.89
N MET A 154 -4.29 8.86 1.09
CA MET A 154 -4.16 9.71 2.26
C MET A 154 -5.50 9.93 2.95
N PRO A 155 -5.69 9.46 4.18
CA PRO A 155 -4.77 8.62 4.98
C PRO A 155 -4.60 7.21 4.42
N SER A 156 -3.51 6.54 4.80
CA SER A 156 -3.17 5.18 4.35
C SER A 156 -4.34 4.22 4.47
N GLY A 157 -4.53 3.41 3.45
CA GLY A 157 -5.55 2.36 3.33
C GLY A 157 -6.98 2.82 3.13
N SER A 158 -7.37 4.01 3.63
CA SER A 158 -8.76 4.46 3.65
C SER A 158 -9.04 5.75 2.90
N GLY A 159 -8.00 6.54 2.62
CA GLY A 159 -8.12 7.83 1.96
C GLY A 159 -8.31 7.75 0.45
N GLY A 160 -8.58 8.92 -0.14
CA GLY A 160 -8.51 9.11 -1.59
C GLY A 160 -7.05 9.09 -2.06
N TRP A 161 -6.88 8.80 -3.35
CA TRP A 161 -5.57 8.82 -3.98
C TRP A 161 -5.12 10.26 -4.24
N VAL A 162 -3.88 10.57 -3.86
CA VAL A 162 -3.25 11.88 -3.96
C VAL A 162 -1.80 11.73 -4.40
N VAL A 163 -1.18 12.82 -4.85
CA VAL A 163 0.22 12.82 -5.28
C VAL A 163 1.13 13.22 -4.14
N PHE A 164 2.16 12.40 -3.90
CA PHE A 164 3.27 12.67 -2.99
C PHE A 164 4.40 13.28 -3.82
N ASP A 165 4.45 14.60 -3.86
CA ASP A 165 5.27 15.37 -4.78
C ASP A 165 6.36 16.20 -4.10
N GLY A 166 6.70 15.84 -2.86
CA GLY A 166 7.69 16.59 -2.08
C GLY A 166 9.09 16.58 -2.70
N LEU A 167 9.46 15.53 -3.45
CA LEU A 167 10.73 15.46 -4.16
C LEU A 167 10.67 16.10 -5.54
N ASN A 168 9.51 16.03 -6.23
CA ASN A 168 9.29 16.61 -7.54
C ASN A 168 7.94 17.33 -7.57
N PRO A 169 7.86 18.61 -7.18
CA PRO A 169 6.60 19.31 -6.99
C PRO A 169 5.74 19.39 -8.25
N TYR A 170 4.47 19.02 -8.12
CA TYR A 170 3.49 19.18 -9.17
C TYR A 170 3.00 20.62 -9.24
N THR A 171 3.27 21.28 -10.34
CA THR A 171 2.90 22.70 -10.55
C THR A 171 1.67 22.90 -11.43
N GLY A 172 1.03 21.80 -11.84
CA GLY A 172 -0.18 21.85 -12.64
C GLY A 172 -1.40 22.33 -11.84
N SER A 173 -2.43 22.79 -12.55
CA SER A 173 -3.69 23.29 -11.97
C SER A 173 -4.84 22.27 -12.01
N GLN A 174 -4.61 21.10 -12.61
CA GLN A 174 -5.62 20.05 -12.73
C GLN A 174 -5.45 19.01 -11.61
N PRO A 175 -6.49 18.30 -11.19
CA PRO A 175 -6.30 17.10 -10.39
C PRO A 175 -5.27 16.19 -11.06
N PRO A 176 -4.41 15.53 -10.33
CA PRO A 176 -4.51 15.10 -8.94
C PRO A 176 -4.13 16.17 -7.91
N THR A 177 -4.54 15.95 -6.66
CA THR A 177 -4.17 16.83 -5.56
C THR A 177 -2.73 16.58 -5.14
N ALA A 178 -1.87 17.57 -5.32
CA ALA A 178 -0.51 17.60 -4.78
C ALA A 178 -0.52 17.82 -3.27
N THR A 179 0.33 17.14 -2.54
CA THR A 179 0.36 17.18 -1.07
C THR A 179 1.58 17.90 -0.49
N GLY A 180 2.66 18.00 -1.27
CA GLY A 180 3.97 18.46 -0.80
C GLY A 180 4.68 17.44 0.10
N CYS A 181 4.13 16.24 0.23
CA CYS A 181 4.74 15.16 1.01
C CYS A 181 5.71 14.37 0.16
N ASN A 182 6.72 13.80 0.77
CA ASN A 182 7.60 12.85 0.10
C ASN A 182 6.90 11.50 -0.03
N PRO A 183 7.25 10.70 -1.07
CA PRO A 183 6.95 9.28 -1.10
C PRO A 183 7.37 8.60 0.21
N SER A 184 6.60 7.60 0.66
CA SER A 184 6.75 7.02 1.99
C SER A 184 6.74 5.48 1.99
N PRO A 185 7.59 4.81 1.16
CA PRO A 185 7.57 3.36 1.06
C PRO A 185 7.89 2.70 2.41
N GLY A 186 7.01 1.77 2.83
CA GLY A 186 7.14 1.04 4.07
C GLY A 186 6.65 1.76 5.32
N GLU A 187 6.08 2.97 5.18
CA GLU A 187 5.58 3.76 6.29
C GLU A 187 4.12 4.14 6.11
N THR A 188 3.36 4.15 7.20
CA THR A 188 2.04 4.78 7.17
C THR A 188 2.21 6.29 7.02
N VAL A 189 1.58 6.88 5.99
CA VAL A 189 1.74 8.29 5.66
C VAL A 189 1.42 9.20 6.84
N ALA A 190 2.43 9.84 7.37
CA ALA A 190 2.33 10.98 8.26
C ALA A 190 2.89 12.21 7.52
N CYS A 191 2.14 12.75 6.57
CA CYS A 191 2.46 14.07 6.08
C CYS A 191 2.39 15.06 7.22
N PRO A 192 3.44 15.84 7.46
CA PRO A 192 3.28 16.97 8.34
C PRO A 192 2.15 17.83 7.76
N THR A 193 1.06 17.98 8.53
CA THR A 193 0.04 18.99 8.22
C THR A 193 0.81 20.28 7.94
N PRO A 194 0.60 20.98 6.80
CA PRO A 194 1.26 22.24 6.59
C PRO A 194 0.98 23.10 7.82
N THR A 195 1.98 23.27 8.67
CA THR A 195 1.92 24.32 9.69
C THR A 195 1.68 25.55 8.86
N GLN A 196 0.50 26.17 9.00
CA GLN A 196 0.07 27.30 8.18
C GLN A 196 1.30 28.19 7.94
N ALA A 197 1.77 28.21 6.69
CA ALA A 197 2.91 29.03 6.34
C ALA A 197 2.60 30.41 6.91
N SER A 198 3.35 30.82 7.93
CA SER A 198 3.16 32.11 8.51
C SER A 198 3.51 33.10 7.41
N THR A 199 2.48 33.57 6.69
CA THR A 199 2.69 34.54 5.63
C THR A 199 3.51 35.70 6.22
N TRP A 200 4.47 36.20 5.48
CA TRP A 200 5.27 37.35 5.90
C TRP A 200 4.42 38.48 6.50
N GLY A 201 3.14 38.56 6.12
CA GLY A 201 2.16 39.47 6.72
C GLY A 201 1.85 39.19 8.19
N ARG A 202 1.79 37.93 8.63
CA ARG A 202 1.60 37.55 10.04
C ARG A 202 2.86 37.84 10.88
N ILE A 203 4.04 37.54 10.33
CA ILE A 203 5.30 37.81 10.99
C ILE A 203 5.46 39.31 11.18
N LYS A 204 5.17 40.16 10.18
CA LYS A 204 5.20 41.63 10.30
C LYS A 204 4.22 42.18 11.35
N ALA A 205 3.08 41.53 11.58
CA ALA A 205 2.12 41.93 12.60
C ALA A 205 2.64 41.70 14.04
N LEU A 206 3.52 40.72 14.25
CA LEU A 206 4.14 40.41 15.53
C LEU A 206 5.27 41.41 15.92
N TYR A 207 5.82 42.12 14.94
CA TYR A 207 6.90 43.11 15.14
C TYR A 207 6.47 44.59 15.02
N ARG A 208 5.16 44.85 14.98
CA ARG A 208 4.56 46.17 15.07
C ARG A 208 3.91 46.37 16.44
N GLY A 209 4.74 46.39 17.47
CA GLY A 209 4.40 46.85 18.81
C GLY A 209 5.18 48.10 19.14
#